data_4e6f1112157dc43ec7264da8c5af5e09
#
_entry.id   4e6f1112157dc43ec7264da8c5af5e09
#
_cell.length_a   1.000
_cell.length_b   1.000
_cell.length_c   1.000
_cell.angle_alpha   90.00
_cell.angle_beta   90.00
_cell.angle_gamma   90.00
#
_symmetry.space_group_name_H-M   'P 1'
#
loop_
_entity.id
_entity.type
_entity.pdbx_description
1 polymer ?
#
loop_
_entity_poly.entity_id
_entity_poly.type
_entity_poly.pdbx_seq_one_letter_code
_entity_poly.pdbx_strand_id
1 'polypeptide(L)'
;MKETLIDIETYSEVDIGKCGLYRYATDPSFEILLIAWATDEGAGFGETKCADLASGETIPMELLEAFQSGSVRLIAHNAAFERVCFSVHLNRHCPGQYLKPGDFLSPDSWICTMVMAASLTLPLALKDVGTVLKTSQQKDKEGERLIKLFSVPCKPTKSNGMRTRNLPEHYPADWAKFKYYCIQDVNTEVDIYKRLKKFPMTELEWQHYRTNERINDRGVRIDTELVQEAITCDLMLSDAMSKKAYELTGLENPNSVSQLKTWLEERGIPMDTLGKKDVAQMITELDKNGVDAEALDMLKLRLQMAKSSVKKYQAAERCVCSDGRARGLFQFYGASRTGRYSGRNIQLQNLPQNHISTLDEARTLVKMGCFDMVESIYGNTPDVLSQLIRTMLIPKDGCEFIVADFSAIEARVLAWEAEEQWVLDAFQNGEDLYCATASQMFHVPVVKHGINGDLRQKGKIATLACGYGGSSGALISMGALQMGLKEEELPEIIDSW
;
A
#
# COMPACT_ATOMS: atom_id res chain seq x y z
N MET A 1 -14.49 24.03 -22.30
CA MET A 1 -13.83 24.26 -21.02
C MET A 1 -12.35 24.25 -21.32
N LYS A 2 -11.61 25.23 -20.86
CA LYS A 2 -10.15 25.31 -21.00
C LYS A 2 -9.49 24.13 -20.29
N GLU A 3 -8.51 23.50 -20.93
CA GLU A 3 -7.77 22.36 -20.36
C GLU A 3 -6.30 22.75 -20.22
N THR A 4 -5.69 22.53 -19.06
CA THR A 4 -4.27 22.81 -18.82
C THR A 4 -3.62 21.55 -18.26
N LEU A 5 -2.63 21.04 -18.96
CA LEU A 5 -1.82 19.91 -18.57
C LEU A 5 -0.56 20.44 -17.89
N ILE A 6 -0.19 19.82 -16.75
CA ILE A 6 0.85 20.31 -15.86
C ILE A 6 1.69 19.13 -15.38
N ASP A 7 3.02 19.33 -15.35
CA ASP A 7 3.98 18.46 -14.69
C ASP A 7 4.95 19.30 -13.85
N ILE A 8 5.43 18.76 -12.73
CA ILE A 8 6.35 19.46 -11.84
C ILE A 8 7.53 18.61 -11.44
N GLU A 9 8.67 19.27 -11.28
CA GLU A 9 9.84 18.69 -10.65
C GLU A 9 10.04 19.28 -9.25
N THR A 10 10.36 18.44 -8.28
CA THR A 10 10.38 18.83 -6.86
C THR A 10 11.63 18.35 -6.16
N TYR A 11 11.92 18.91 -4.99
CA TYR A 11 12.97 18.44 -4.08
C TYR A 11 12.39 18.24 -2.67
N SER A 12 12.87 17.23 -1.96
CA SER A 12 12.72 17.09 -0.52
C SER A 12 13.83 16.21 0.04
N GLU A 13 14.20 16.43 1.31
CA GLU A 13 15.18 15.59 2.00
C GLU A 13 14.65 14.21 2.36
N VAL A 14 13.34 14.02 2.40
CA VAL A 14 12.71 12.74 2.70
C VAL A 14 12.41 11.94 1.43
N ASP A 15 12.58 10.64 1.51
CA ASP A 15 12.35 9.72 0.39
C ASP A 15 10.86 9.44 0.23
N ILE A 16 10.27 9.94 -0.87
CA ILE A 16 8.85 9.76 -1.20
C ILE A 16 8.43 8.29 -1.26
N GLY A 17 9.33 7.40 -1.69
CA GLY A 17 9.06 5.96 -1.75
C GLY A 17 8.89 5.33 -0.37
N LYS A 18 9.43 5.96 0.68
CA LYS A 18 9.35 5.48 2.06
C LYS A 18 8.28 6.18 2.89
N CYS A 19 8.08 7.50 2.69
CA CYS A 19 7.18 8.28 3.53
C CYS A 19 5.83 8.60 2.87
N GLY A 20 5.71 8.41 1.55
CA GLY A 20 4.53 8.77 0.77
C GLY A 20 4.41 10.27 0.46
N LEU A 21 3.53 10.58 -0.47
CA LEU A 21 3.37 11.91 -1.06
C LEU A 21 3.16 13.03 -0.02
N TYR A 22 2.21 12.84 0.90
CA TYR A 22 1.82 13.91 1.83
C TYR A 22 2.93 14.27 2.81
N ARG A 23 3.62 13.26 3.36
CA ARG A 23 4.77 13.49 4.26
C ARG A 23 5.94 14.10 3.50
N TYR A 24 6.15 13.67 2.25
CA TYR A 24 7.16 14.25 1.36
C TYR A 24 6.91 15.73 1.10
N ALA A 25 5.70 16.10 0.70
CA ALA A 25 5.35 17.47 0.35
C ALA A 25 5.28 18.39 1.58
N THR A 26 4.89 17.86 2.76
CA THR A 26 4.82 18.66 4.00
C THR A 26 6.16 18.80 4.73
N ASP A 27 7.19 18.09 4.29
CA ASP A 27 8.53 18.23 4.87
C ASP A 27 9.03 19.69 4.73
N PRO A 28 9.69 20.27 5.76
CA PRO A 28 10.21 21.64 5.69
C PRO A 28 11.14 21.90 4.51
N SER A 29 11.87 20.89 4.06
CA SER A 29 12.82 20.97 2.94
C SER A 29 12.16 20.91 1.56
N PHE A 30 10.84 20.62 1.49
CA PHE A 30 10.14 20.48 0.22
C PHE A 30 10.09 21.78 -0.56
N GLU A 31 10.40 21.69 -1.86
CA GLU A 31 10.31 22.77 -2.83
C GLU A 31 9.82 22.28 -4.18
N ILE A 32 9.05 23.10 -4.90
CA ILE A 32 8.82 22.92 -6.34
C ILE A 32 9.99 23.59 -7.06
N LEU A 33 10.68 22.84 -7.91
CA LEU A 33 11.84 23.30 -8.66
C LEU A 33 11.47 23.87 -10.03
N LEU A 34 10.68 23.09 -10.79
CA LEU A 34 10.23 23.40 -12.13
C LEU A 34 8.73 23.15 -12.25
N ILE A 35 8.08 23.95 -13.08
CA ILE A 35 6.70 23.74 -13.51
C ILE A 35 6.67 23.79 -15.02
N ALA A 36 6.22 22.74 -15.69
CA ALA A 36 5.95 22.78 -17.13
C ALA A 36 4.43 22.64 -17.35
N TRP A 37 3.90 23.36 -18.35
CA TRP A 37 2.46 23.29 -18.65
C TRP A 37 2.16 23.60 -20.09
N ALA A 38 1.09 23.02 -20.61
CA ALA A 38 0.51 23.34 -21.91
C ALA A 38 -1.00 23.54 -21.75
N THR A 39 -1.54 24.53 -22.46
CA THR A 39 -2.97 24.87 -22.39
C THR A 39 -3.65 24.68 -23.74
N ASP A 40 -4.85 24.09 -23.72
CA ASP A 40 -5.77 24.02 -24.83
C ASP A 40 -6.90 25.05 -24.63
N GLU A 41 -6.98 26.02 -25.50
CA GLU A 41 -8.03 27.05 -25.51
C GLU A 41 -9.14 26.73 -26.53
N GLY A 42 -9.17 25.49 -27.04
CA GLY A 42 -10.18 25.01 -27.99
C GLY A 42 -9.64 24.74 -29.41
N ALA A 43 -8.38 25.06 -29.67
CA ALA A 43 -7.71 24.77 -30.95
C ALA A 43 -6.66 23.64 -30.85
N GLY A 44 -6.56 23.00 -29.69
CA GLY A 44 -5.53 22.04 -29.31
C GLY A 44 -4.53 22.65 -28.35
N PHE A 45 -3.70 21.79 -27.74
CA PHE A 45 -2.64 22.25 -26.82
C PHE A 45 -1.62 23.09 -27.58
N GLY A 46 -1.33 24.27 -27.03
CA GLY A 46 -0.30 25.17 -27.51
C GLY A 46 1.12 24.69 -27.16
N GLU A 47 2.08 25.59 -27.33
CA GLU A 47 3.47 25.34 -26.95
C GLU A 47 3.60 25.13 -25.43
N THR A 48 4.39 24.15 -25.03
CA THR A 48 4.66 23.88 -23.62
C THR A 48 5.60 24.93 -23.05
N LYS A 49 5.17 25.60 -21.99
CA LYS A 49 5.91 26.58 -21.22
C LYS A 49 6.58 25.92 -20.02
N CYS A 50 7.61 26.57 -19.46
CA CYS A 50 8.29 26.14 -18.24
C CYS A 50 8.63 27.35 -17.37
N ALA A 51 8.36 27.24 -16.07
CA ALA A 51 8.77 28.17 -15.04
C ALA A 51 9.83 27.54 -14.13
N ASP A 52 10.89 28.29 -13.84
CA ASP A 52 12.06 27.86 -13.07
C ASP A 52 12.04 28.50 -11.67
N LEU A 53 11.30 27.87 -10.74
CA LEU A 53 11.14 28.37 -9.38
C LEU A 53 12.45 28.29 -8.59
N ALA A 54 13.30 27.29 -8.88
CA ALA A 54 14.60 27.15 -8.23
C ALA A 54 15.57 28.29 -8.58
N SER A 55 15.33 28.97 -9.71
CA SER A 55 16.10 30.16 -10.13
C SER A 55 15.41 31.51 -9.79
N GLY A 56 14.30 31.46 -9.00
CA GLY A 56 13.62 32.64 -8.47
C GLY A 56 12.38 33.08 -9.25
N GLU A 57 11.92 32.32 -10.23
CA GLU A 57 10.62 32.56 -10.85
C GLU A 57 9.49 32.16 -9.89
N THR A 58 8.28 32.64 -10.15
CA THR A 58 7.08 32.33 -9.33
C THR A 58 6.08 31.49 -10.13
N ILE A 59 5.12 30.89 -9.44
CA ILE A 59 4.02 30.19 -10.11
C ILE A 59 3.32 31.17 -11.06
N PRO A 60 3.18 30.84 -12.36
CA PRO A 60 2.51 31.70 -13.33
C PRO A 60 1.08 32.06 -12.93
N MET A 61 0.70 33.32 -13.13
CA MET A 61 -0.63 33.81 -12.73
C MET A 61 -1.77 33.01 -13.37
N GLU A 62 -1.60 32.58 -14.61
CA GLU A 62 -2.60 31.74 -15.31
C GLU A 62 -2.87 30.40 -14.62
N LEU A 63 -1.89 29.82 -13.93
CA LEU A 63 -2.07 28.61 -13.12
C LEU A 63 -2.74 28.91 -11.78
N LEU A 64 -2.38 30.03 -11.13
CA LEU A 64 -3.02 30.48 -9.90
C LEU A 64 -4.51 30.76 -10.12
N GLU A 65 -4.86 31.41 -11.23
CA GLU A 65 -6.26 31.64 -11.64
C GLU A 65 -6.98 30.30 -11.94
N ALA A 66 -6.29 29.35 -12.56
CA ALA A 66 -6.85 28.03 -12.84
C ALA A 66 -7.17 27.25 -11.55
N PHE A 67 -6.32 27.35 -10.52
CA PHE A 67 -6.56 26.71 -9.22
C PHE A 67 -7.79 27.27 -8.50
N GLN A 68 -8.12 28.55 -8.71
CA GLN A 68 -9.24 29.22 -8.05
C GLN A 68 -10.56 29.14 -8.83
N SER A 69 -10.50 29.21 -10.16
CA SER A 69 -11.68 29.46 -10.98
C SER A 69 -12.65 28.29 -11.08
N GLY A 70 -12.18 27.06 -10.91
CA GLY A 70 -12.96 25.85 -11.20
C GLY A 70 -13.43 25.72 -12.66
N SER A 71 -13.15 26.73 -13.51
CA SER A 71 -13.53 26.77 -14.92
C SER A 71 -12.50 26.16 -15.85
N VAL A 72 -11.29 25.90 -15.37
CA VAL A 72 -10.19 25.25 -16.07
C VAL A 72 -10.07 23.81 -15.58
N ARG A 73 -9.96 22.88 -16.49
CA ARG A 73 -9.67 21.47 -16.17
C ARG A 73 -8.16 21.28 -16.12
N LEU A 74 -7.67 20.90 -14.95
CA LEU A 74 -6.25 20.63 -14.70
C LEU A 74 -5.98 19.15 -14.95
N ILE A 75 -4.95 18.83 -15.69
CA ILE A 75 -4.64 17.47 -16.10
C ILE A 75 -3.18 17.18 -15.70
N ALA A 76 -2.94 16.02 -15.10
CA ALA A 76 -1.60 15.56 -14.78
C ALA A 76 -1.51 14.03 -14.73
N HIS A 77 -0.30 13.50 -14.91
CA HIS A 77 -0.07 12.06 -14.76
C HIS A 77 0.26 11.73 -13.30
N ASN A 78 -0.66 11.09 -12.60
CA ASN A 78 -0.68 10.97 -11.13
C ASN A 78 -1.04 12.31 -10.46
N ALA A 79 -2.10 12.95 -10.94
CA ALA A 79 -2.53 14.30 -10.57
C ALA A 79 -2.63 14.59 -9.06
N ALA A 80 -2.69 13.56 -8.21
CA ALA A 80 -2.57 13.69 -6.77
C ALA A 80 -1.23 14.33 -6.37
N PHE A 81 -0.14 14.04 -7.11
CA PHE A 81 1.19 14.57 -6.81
C PHE A 81 1.22 16.08 -7.02
N GLU A 82 0.85 16.56 -8.20
CA GLU A 82 0.82 17.99 -8.52
C GLU A 82 -0.12 18.74 -7.59
N ARG A 83 -1.33 18.21 -7.40
CA ARG A 83 -2.37 18.82 -6.56
C ARG A 83 -1.91 19.01 -5.11
N VAL A 84 -1.32 17.99 -4.51
CA VAL A 84 -0.83 18.06 -3.11
C VAL A 84 0.40 18.97 -3.01
N CYS A 85 1.35 18.86 -3.94
CA CYS A 85 2.55 19.69 -3.97
C CYS A 85 2.21 21.17 -4.12
N PHE A 86 1.33 21.55 -5.04
CA PHE A 86 0.84 22.91 -5.15
C PHE A 86 0.10 23.38 -3.92
N SER A 87 -0.74 22.53 -3.33
CA SER A 87 -1.46 22.87 -2.08
C SER A 87 -0.52 23.23 -0.96
N VAL A 88 0.52 22.43 -0.74
CA VAL A 88 1.51 22.69 0.30
C VAL A 88 2.33 23.94 -0.01
N HIS A 89 2.75 24.12 -1.27
CA HIS A 89 3.49 25.32 -1.69
C HIS A 89 2.65 26.59 -1.45
N LEU A 90 1.38 26.60 -1.87
CA LEU A 90 0.47 27.75 -1.69
C LEU A 90 0.19 28.03 -0.20
N ASN A 91 -0.03 27.00 0.61
CA ASN A 91 -0.20 27.18 2.05
C ASN A 91 1.04 27.78 2.72
N ARG A 92 2.25 27.45 2.23
CA ARG A 92 3.50 27.90 2.80
C ARG A 92 3.87 29.32 2.37
N HIS A 93 3.70 29.66 1.09
CA HIS A 93 4.15 30.91 0.51
C HIS A 93 3.04 31.98 0.39
N CYS A 94 1.77 31.56 0.35
CA CYS A 94 0.60 32.44 0.19
C CYS A 94 -0.51 32.04 1.16
N PRO A 95 -0.25 31.99 2.49
CA PRO A 95 -1.20 31.43 3.47
C PRO A 95 -2.52 32.20 3.46
N GLY A 96 -3.63 31.47 3.32
CA GLY A 96 -4.99 31.99 3.33
C GLY A 96 -5.43 32.73 2.07
N GLN A 97 -4.57 32.89 1.06
CA GLN A 97 -4.89 33.61 -0.18
C GLN A 97 -5.64 32.72 -1.18
N TYR A 98 -5.16 31.47 -1.37
CA TYR A 98 -5.71 30.53 -2.34
C TYR A 98 -6.45 29.37 -1.68
N LEU A 99 -6.03 28.99 -0.48
CA LEU A 99 -6.56 27.88 0.31
C LEU A 99 -6.68 28.30 1.77
N LYS A 100 -7.64 27.70 2.49
CA LYS A 100 -7.62 27.78 3.96
C LYS A 100 -6.38 27.06 4.49
N PRO A 101 -5.76 27.55 5.55
CA PRO A 101 -4.57 26.92 6.11
C PRO A 101 -4.79 25.43 6.41
N GLY A 102 -3.94 24.59 5.86
CA GLY A 102 -4.00 23.14 6.01
C GLY A 102 -4.93 22.39 5.03
N ASP A 103 -5.71 23.10 4.21
CA ASP A 103 -6.53 22.47 3.16
C ASP A 103 -5.69 22.15 1.92
N PHE A 104 -6.23 21.26 1.09
CA PHE A 104 -5.69 20.91 -0.23
C PHE A 104 -6.60 21.47 -1.33
N LEU A 105 -6.03 21.72 -2.52
CA LEU A 105 -6.78 22.08 -3.72
C LEU A 105 -7.86 21.03 -4.00
N SER A 106 -9.08 21.49 -4.34
CA SER A 106 -10.20 20.57 -4.61
C SER A 106 -9.84 19.61 -5.76
N PRO A 107 -10.09 18.30 -5.62
CA PRO A 107 -9.89 17.34 -6.72
C PRO A 107 -10.92 17.49 -7.86
N ASP A 108 -11.91 18.38 -7.74
CA ASP A 108 -13.04 18.44 -8.68
C ASP A 108 -12.64 18.92 -10.08
N SER A 109 -11.65 19.81 -10.19
CA SER A 109 -11.12 20.31 -11.45
C SER A 109 -9.98 19.46 -12.04
N TRP A 110 -9.54 18.41 -11.34
CA TRP A 110 -8.40 17.60 -11.75
C TRP A 110 -8.81 16.34 -12.50
N ILE A 111 -8.06 16.05 -13.58
CA ILE A 111 -8.08 14.79 -14.32
C ILE A 111 -6.73 14.13 -14.18
N CYS A 112 -6.74 12.83 -13.91
CA CYS A 112 -5.53 12.02 -13.78
C CYS A 112 -5.40 11.07 -14.98
N THR A 113 -4.40 11.29 -15.83
CA THR A 113 -4.14 10.43 -16.99
C THR A 113 -3.67 9.03 -16.58
N MET A 114 -3.01 8.88 -15.41
CA MET A 114 -2.69 7.59 -14.84
C MET A 114 -3.96 6.78 -14.51
N VAL A 115 -4.99 7.41 -13.94
CA VAL A 115 -6.27 6.76 -13.64
C VAL A 115 -7.02 6.41 -14.92
N MET A 116 -7.00 7.28 -15.93
CA MET A 116 -7.56 6.97 -17.26
C MET A 116 -6.85 5.76 -17.90
N ALA A 117 -5.52 5.68 -17.80
CA ALA A 117 -4.77 4.53 -18.28
C ALA A 117 -5.12 3.26 -17.51
N ALA A 118 -5.21 3.35 -16.18
CA ALA A 118 -5.56 2.23 -15.30
C ALA A 118 -6.97 1.66 -15.59
N SER A 119 -7.96 2.53 -15.88
CA SER A 119 -9.32 2.12 -16.24
C SER A 119 -9.37 1.30 -17.54
N LEU A 120 -8.37 1.46 -18.39
CA LEU A 120 -8.17 0.69 -19.63
C LEU A 120 -7.18 -0.48 -19.47
N THR A 121 -6.84 -0.83 -18.24
CA THR A 121 -5.84 -1.89 -17.92
C THR A 121 -4.42 -1.64 -18.45
N LEU A 122 -4.11 -0.38 -18.79
CA LEU A 122 -2.77 0.03 -19.20
C LEU A 122 -1.84 0.16 -17.97
N PRO A 123 -0.51 0.18 -18.18
CA PRO A 123 0.44 0.44 -17.11
C PRO A 123 0.19 1.77 -16.38
N LEU A 124 0.70 1.90 -15.15
CA LEU A 124 0.53 3.12 -14.36
C LEU A 124 1.65 4.15 -14.59
N ALA A 125 2.86 3.71 -14.94
CA ALA A 125 3.98 4.63 -15.13
C ALA A 125 3.90 5.32 -16.51
N LEU A 126 4.11 6.63 -16.56
CA LEU A 126 4.03 7.46 -17.77
C LEU A 126 4.84 6.86 -18.93
N LYS A 127 6.07 6.43 -18.66
CA LYS A 127 6.97 5.77 -19.63
C LYS A 127 6.35 4.53 -20.27
N ASP A 128 5.75 3.69 -19.44
CA ASP A 128 5.21 2.41 -19.89
C ASP A 128 3.90 2.62 -20.67
N VAL A 129 3.06 3.57 -20.23
CA VAL A 129 1.87 4.01 -20.99
C VAL A 129 2.29 4.54 -22.36
N GLY A 130 3.29 5.42 -22.41
CA GLY A 130 3.82 5.97 -23.66
C GLY A 130 4.35 4.89 -24.59
N THR A 131 5.02 3.88 -24.05
CA THR A 131 5.54 2.73 -24.83
C THR A 131 4.39 1.91 -25.44
N VAL A 132 3.38 1.56 -24.63
CA VAL A 132 2.20 0.78 -25.08
C VAL A 132 1.41 1.54 -26.14
N LEU A 133 1.18 2.83 -25.90
CA LEU A 133 0.44 3.71 -26.82
C LEU A 133 1.29 4.16 -28.03
N LYS A 134 2.59 3.83 -28.08
CA LYS A 134 3.50 4.26 -29.15
C LYS A 134 3.48 5.78 -29.36
N THR A 135 3.66 6.53 -28.27
CA THR A 135 3.79 7.99 -28.35
C THR A 135 5.03 8.39 -29.15
N SER A 136 5.00 9.57 -29.75
CA SER A 136 6.11 10.10 -30.57
C SER A 136 7.38 10.34 -29.77
N GLN A 137 7.26 10.53 -28.44
CA GLN A 137 8.37 10.76 -27.53
C GLN A 137 8.41 9.66 -26.49
N GLN A 138 9.61 9.12 -26.22
CA GLN A 138 9.83 8.11 -25.18
C GLN A 138 10.65 8.74 -24.07
N LYS A 139 10.29 8.42 -22.82
CA LYS A 139 11.03 8.88 -21.64
C LYS A 139 12.49 8.44 -21.69
N ASP A 140 13.40 9.39 -21.58
CA ASP A 140 14.85 9.17 -21.70
C ASP A 140 15.45 8.67 -20.36
N LYS A 141 16.49 7.82 -20.45
CA LYS A 141 17.31 7.39 -19.29
C LYS A 141 18.03 8.57 -18.64
N GLU A 142 18.27 9.65 -19.36
CA GLU A 142 18.86 10.89 -18.87
C GLU A 142 17.96 11.53 -17.79
N GLY A 143 16.64 11.46 -17.91
CA GLY A 143 15.69 11.99 -16.92
C GLY A 143 15.86 11.39 -15.54
N GLU A 144 16.04 10.07 -15.42
CA GLU A 144 16.27 9.40 -14.13
C GLU A 144 17.56 9.89 -13.44
N ARG A 145 18.60 10.19 -14.23
CA ARG A 145 19.85 10.77 -13.73
C ARG A 145 19.65 12.20 -13.21
N LEU A 146 18.89 12.99 -13.96
CA LEU A 146 18.63 14.40 -13.61
C LEU A 146 17.75 14.53 -12.37
N ILE A 147 16.72 13.69 -12.24
CA ILE A 147 15.91 13.57 -11.01
C ILE A 147 16.81 13.25 -9.81
N LYS A 148 17.68 12.23 -9.93
CA LYS A 148 18.62 11.89 -8.86
C LYS A 148 19.60 13.01 -8.53
N LEU A 149 19.93 13.84 -9.52
CA LEU A 149 20.88 14.94 -9.35
C LEU A 149 20.26 16.11 -8.58
N PHE A 150 19.02 16.51 -8.91
CA PHE A 150 18.41 17.74 -8.42
C PHE A 150 17.26 17.52 -7.42
N SER A 151 16.53 16.41 -7.54
CA SER A 151 15.32 16.14 -6.74
C SER A 151 15.56 15.32 -5.48
N VAL A 152 16.78 14.80 -5.30
CA VAL A 152 17.16 13.92 -4.17
C VAL A 152 18.42 14.46 -3.48
N PRO A 153 18.52 14.33 -2.14
CA PRO A 153 19.74 14.70 -1.42
C PRO A 153 20.98 13.97 -1.95
N CYS A 154 22.09 14.69 -2.08
CA CYS A 154 23.38 14.09 -2.44
C CYS A 154 24.22 13.79 -1.21
N LYS A 155 25.11 12.80 -1.31
CA LYS A 155 26.05 12.50 -0.23
C LYS A 155 27.11 13.61 -0.14
N PRO A 156 27.39 14.16 1.06
CA PRO A 156 28.48 15.11 1.25
C PRO A 156 29.83 14.43 1.00
N THR A 157 30.63 15.03 0.14
CA THR A 157 31.96 14.58 -0.22
C THR A 157 32.92 15.77 -0.31
N LYS A 158 34.21 15.55 -0.20
CA LYS A 158 35.20 16.63 -0.41
C LYS A 158 35.10 17.24 -1.82
N SER A 159 34.82 16.44 -2.83
CA SER A 159 34.70 16.89 -4.22
C SER A 159 33.47 17.76 -4.50
N ASN A 160 32.39 17.61 -3.74
CA ASN A 160 31.21 18.45 -3.87
C ASN A 160 31.12 19.57 -2.81
N GLY A 161 32.21 19.85 -2.08
CA GLY A 161 32.23 20.86 -1.04
C GLY A 161 31.37 20.51 0.20
N MET A 162 31.20 19.23 0.49
CA MET A 162 30.43 18.71 1.64
C MET A 162 28.94 19.09 1.60
N ARG A 163 28.39 19.42 0.41
CA ARG A 163 26.96 19.75 0.27
C ARG A 163 26.09 18.52 0.28
N THR A 164 24.87 18.69 0.75
CA THR A 164 23.82 17.66 0.79
C THR A 164 22.77 17.83 -0.31
N ARG A 165 22.85 18.95 -1.08
CA ARG A 165 21.92 19.28 -2.16
C ARG A 165 22.66 19.86 -3.37
N ASN A 166 22.21 19.55 -4.57
CA ASN A 166 22.67 20.19 -5.80
C ASN A 166 21.65 21.25 -6.23
N LEU A 167 22.17 22.44 -6.57
CA LEU A 167 21.41 23.59 -7.03
C LEU A 167 21.69 23.84 -8.53
N PRO A 168 20.85 24.63 -9.24
CA PRO A 168 21.04 24.92 -10.66
C PRO A 168 22.44 25.40 -11.01
N GLU A 169 22.99 26.29 -10.19
CA GLU A 169 24.33 26.90 -10.41
C GLU A 169 25.49 25.90 -10.30
N HIS A 170 25.31 24.77 -9.62
CA HIS A 170 26.34 23.75 -9.51
C HIS A 170 26.51 22.95 -10.81
N TYR A 171 25.45 22.82 -11.61
CA TYR A 171 25.42 22.04 -12.85
C TYR A 171 24.52 22.71 -13.90
N PRO A 172 24.87 23.91 -14.39
CA PRO A 172 23.98 24.72 -15.26
C PRO A 172 23.60 24.00 -16.58
N ALA A 173 24.51 23.22 -17.15
CA ALA A 173 24.24 22.47 -18.38
C ALA A 173 23.23 21.30 -18.12
N ASP A 174 23.36 20.61 -17.00
CA ASP A 174 22.42 19.58 -16.62
C ASP A 174 21.06 20.17 -16.19
N TRP A 175 21.06 21.37 -15.57
CA TRP A 175 19.84 22.08 -15.25
C TRP A 175 19.04 22.47 -16.51
N ALA A 176 19.72 22.95 -17.53
CA ALA A 176 19.09 23.25 -18.83
C ALA A 176 18.45 21.97 -19.44
N LYS A 177 19.11 20.81 -19.32
CA LYS A 177 18.55 19.52 -19.75
C LYS A 177 17.37 19.12 -18.88
N PHE A 178 17.38 19.40 -17.57
CA PHE A 178 16.31 19.08 -16.65
C PHE A 178 15.03 19.89 -16.96
N LYS A 179 15.17 21.18 -17.31
CA LYS A 179 14.05 21.98 -17.83
C LYS A 179 13.49 21.40 -19.13
N TYR A 180 14.36 21.02 -20.05
CA TYR A 180 13.92 20.36 -21.29
C TYR A 180 13.20 19.05 -21.02
N TYR A 181 13.68 18.25 -20.07
CA TYR A 181 13.07 17.01 -19.63
C TYR A 181 11.66 17.24 -19.09
N CYS A 182 11.44 18.20 -18.20
CA CYS A 182 10.12 18.56 -17.66
C CYS A 182 9.14 18.96 -18.78
N ILE A 183 9.61 19.75 -19.78
CA ILE A 183 8.83 20.11 -20.98
C ILE A 183 8.45 18.85 -21.79
N GLN A 184 9.37 17.90 -21.94
CA GLN A 184 9.13 16.68 -22.69
C GLN A 184 8.13 15.75 -22.01
N ASP A 185 8.12 15.69 -20.68
CA ASP A 185 7.13 14.90 -19.93
C ASP A 185 5.71 15.45 -20.18
N VAL A 186 5.52 16.79 -20.19
CA VAL A 186 4.25 17.44 -20.59
C VAL A 186 3.86 17.09 -22.03
N ASN A 187 4.80 17.20 -22.99
CA ASN A 187 4.51 16.88 -24.40
C ASN A 187 4.10 15.41 -24.58
N THR A 188 4.78 14.51 -23.86
CA THR A 188 4.43 13.06 -23.87
C THR A 188 3.04 12.84 -23.28
N GLU A 189 2.73 13.51 -22.19
CA GLU A 189 1.44 13.41 -21.54
C GLU A 189 0.30 14.00 -22.39
N VAL A 190 0.52 15.10 -23.09
CA VAL A 190 -0.44 15.64 -24.08
C VAL A 190 -0.81 14.59 -25.12
N ASP A 191 0.18 13.86 -25.64
CA ASP A 191 -0.03 12.79 -26.62
C ASP A 191 -0.83 11.63 -26.02
N ILE A 192 -0.50 11.22 -24.79
CA ILE A 192 -1.22 10.20 -24.04
C ILE A 192 -2.66 10.63 -23.79
N TYR A 193 -2.87 11.85 -23.28
CA TYR A 193 -4.21 12.37 -22.97
C TYR A 193 -5.09 12.42 -24.21
N LYS A 194 -4.58 12.92 -25.35
CA LYS A 194 -5.33 12.94 -26.63
C LYS A 194 -5.81 11.55 -27.07
N ARG A 195 -5.06 10.48 -26.74
CA ARG A 195 -5.43 9.10 -27.06
C ARG A 195 -6.44 8.56 -26.07
N LEU A 196 -6.20 8.75 -24.76
CA LEU A 196 -7.06 8.26 -23.69
C LEU A 196 -8.42 8.98 -23.66
N LYS A 197 -8.48 10.27 -24.05
CA LYS A 197 -9.72 11.07 -24.13
C LYS A 197 -10.78 10.45 -25.05
N LYS A 198 -10.38 9.58 -25.99
CA LYS A 198 -11.30 8.84 -26.86
C LYS A 198 -12.07 7.73 -26.13
N PHE A 199 -11.62 7.35 -24.96
CA PHE A 199 -12.20 6.31 -24.10
C PHE A 199 -12.50 6.90 -22.72
N PRO A 200 -13.54 7.77 -22.63
CA PRO A 200 -13.79 8.51 -21.40
C PRO A 200 -14.28 7.59 -20.29
N MET A 201 -13.80 7.81 -19.10
CA MET A 201 -14.37 7.24 -17.88
C MET A 201 -15.77 7.82 -17.63
N THR A 202 -16.64 7.06 -16.98
CA THR A 202 -17.96 7.54 -16.58
C THR A 202 -17.85 8.64 -15.50
N GLU A 203 -18.87 9.49 -15.38
CA GLU A 203 -18.91 10.51 -14.32
C GLU A 203 -18.93 9.85 -12.93
N LEU A 204 -19.56 8.69 -12.78
CA LEU A 204 -19.55 7.92 -11.53
C LEU A 204 -18.13 7.53 -11.11
N GLU A 205 -17.32 7.05 -12.06
CA GLU A 205 -15.91 6.70 -11.79
C GLU A 205 -15.10 7.93 -11.40
N TRP A 206 -15.33 9.08 -12.02
CA TRP A 206 -14.70 10.34 -11.62
C TRP A 206 -15.13 10.80 -10.22
N GLN A 207 -16.39 10.60 -9.83
CA GLN A 207 -16.87 10.87 -8.48
C GLN A 207 -16.16 9.96 -7.46
N HIS A 208 -15.98 8.68 -7.77
CA HIS A 208 -15.22 7.75 -6.92
C HIS A 208 -13.75 8.18 -6.80
N TYR A 209 -13.10 8.56 -7.90
CA TYR A 209 -11.74 9.09 -7.86
C TYR A 209 -11.63 10.33 -6.98
N ARG A 210 -12.49 11.32 -7.16
CA ARG A 210 -12.51 12.55 -6.34
C ARG A 210 -12.78 12.24 -4.87
N THR A 211 -13.63 11.26 -4.59
CA THR A 211 -13.88 10.77 -3.23
C THR A 211 -12.64 10.14 -2.62
N ASN A 212 -11.91 9.31 -3.39
CA ASN A 212 -10.62 8.76 -2.97
C ASN A 212 -9.62 9.87 -2.59
N GLU A 213 -9.51 10.90 -3.43
CA GLU A 213 -8.62 12.02 -3.17
C GLU A 213 -8.99 12.75 -1.85
N ARG A 214 -10.28 13.01 -1.61
CA ARG A 214 -10.75 13.60 -0.35
C ARG A 214 -10.50 12.70 0.87
N ILE A 215 -10.61 11.38 0.72
CA ILE A 215 -10.27 10.42 1.78
C ILE A 215 -8.77 10.49 2.07
N ASN A 216 -7.93 10.51 1.05
CA ASN A 216 -6.48 10.63 1.17
C ASN A 216 -6.06 11.96 1.80
N ASP A 217 -6.69 13.08 1.42
CA ASP A 217 -6.45 14.41 2.01
C ASP A 217 -6.82 14.46 3.49
N ARG A 218 -7.93 13.85 3.87
CA ARG A 218 -8.37 13.76 5.26
C ARG A 218 -7.41 12.91 6.08
N GLY A 219 -7.01 11.74 5.55
CA GLY A 219 -6.19 10.77 6.24
C GLY A 219 -6.83 10.25 7.53
N VAL A 220 -6.07 9.52 8.32
CA VAL A 220 -6.48 8.96 9.62
C VAL A 220 -5.46 9.35 10.69
N ARG A 221 -5.93 9.65 11.89
CA ARG A 221 -5.06 9.96 13.04
C ARG A 221 -4.38 8.68 13.52
N ILE A 222 -3.11 8.81 13.86
CA ILE A 222 -2.27 7.72 14.36
C ILE A 222 -1.94 7.99 15.84
N ASP A 223 -2.07 6.96 16.67
CA ASP A 223 -1.52 6.97 18.03
C ASP A 223 0.01 6.81 17.94
N THR A 224 0.69 7.94 17.83
CA THR A 224 2.15 7.98 17.65
C THR A 224 2.90 7.46 18.87
N GLU A 225 2.33 7.57 20.06
CA GLU A 225 2.89 7.03 21.29
C GLU A 225 2.89 5.48 21.24
N LEU A 226 1.75 4.87 20.92
CA LEU A 226 1.69 3.42 20.72
C LEU A 226 2.66 2.94 19.62
N VAL A 227 2.75 3.69 18.51
CA VAL A 227 3.65 3.35 17.41
C VAL A 227 5.11 3.35 17.88
N GLN A 228 5.52 4.39 18.61
CA GLN A 228 6.90 4.53 19.10
C GLN A 228 7.24 3.43 20.10
N GLU A 229 6.36 3.18 21.07
CA GLU A 229 6.59 2.14 22.09
C GLU A 229 6.57 0.73 21.48
N ALA A 230 5.72 0.46 20.50
CA ALA A 230 5.73 -0.82 19.79
C ALA A 230 7.02 -1.04 18.99
N ILE A 231 7.61 -0.01 18.38
CA ILE A 231 8.90 -0.07 17.70
C ILE A 231 10.01 -0.31 18.73
N THR A 232 10.00 0.39 19.86
CA THR A 232 10.96 0.23 20.95
C THR A 232 10.93 -1.19 21.51
N CYS A 233 9.74 -1.72 21.78
CA CYS A 233 9.52 -3.09 22.23
C CYS A 233 10.10 -4.12 21.25
N ASP A 234 9.85 -3.96 19.96
CA ASP A 234 10.39 -4.88 18.93
C ASP A 234 11.92 -4.84 18.85
N LEU A 235 12.50 -3.65 18.95
CA LEU A 235 13.96 -3.52 18.95
C LEU A 235 14.59 -4.26 20.14
N MET A 236 14.03 -4.11 21.36
CA MET A 236 14.49 -4.82 22.55
C MET A 236 14.35 -6.33 22.41
N LEU A 237 13.19 -6.80 21.89
CA LEU A 237 12.94 -8.21 21.64
C LEU A 237 13.88 -8.78 20.57
N SER A 238 14.09 -8.05 19.48
CA SER A 238 14.98 -8.46 18.40
C SER A 238 16.42 -8.62 18.88
N ASP A 239 16.90 -7.72 19.74
CA ASP A 239 18.23 -7.83 20.35
C ASP A 239 18.32 -9.05 21.27
N ALA A 240 17.34 -9.25 22.16
CA ALA A 240 17.27 -10.40 23.05
C ALA A 240 17.21 -11.74 22.28
N MET A 241 16.37 -11.80 21.25
CA MET A 241 16.26 -12.98 20.39
C MET A 241 17.56 -13.26 19.62
N SER A 242 18.21 -12.22 19.12
CA SER A 242 19.49 -12.36 18.40
C SER A 242 20.60 -12.87 19.32
N LYS A 243 20.67 -12.40 20.57
CA LYS A 243 21.59 -12.92 21.58
C LYS A 243 21.32 -14.39 21.89
N LYS A 244 20.06 -14.74 22.13
CA LYS A 244 19.67 -16.14 22.37
C LYS A 244 19.99 -17.05 21.19
N ALA A 245 19.74 -16.59 19.96
CA ALA A 245 20.07 -17.33 18.74
C ALA A 245 21.59 -17.52 18.60
N TYR A 246 22.38 -16.51 18.91
CA TYR A 246 23.86 -16.63 18.95
C TYR A 246 24.32 -17.64 20.00
N GLU A 247 23.76 -17.59 21.21
CA GLU A 247 24.08 -18.54 22.30
C GLU A 247 23.78 -20.00 21.92
N LEU A 248 22.67 -20.23 21.19
CA LEU A 248 22.27 -21.56 20.72
C LEU A 248 23.11 -22.06 19.55
N THR A 249 23.51 -21.18 18.63
CA THR A 249 24.07 -21.60 17.33
C THR A 249 25.53 -21.25 17.13
N GLY A 250 26.05 -20.25 17.85
CA GLY A 250 27.39 -19.67 17.62
C GLY A 250 27.50 -18.88 16.29
N LEU A 251 26.39 -18.69 15.54
CA LEU A 251 26.39 -18.01 14.26
C LEU A 251 26.46 -16.50 14.42
N GLU A 252 27.36 -15.83 13.70
CA GLU A 252 27.47 -14.36 13.73
C GLU A 252 26.18 -13.68 13.25
N ASN A 253 25.48 -14.28 12.29
CA ASN A 253 24.20 -13.82 11.81
C ASN A 253 23.16 -14.96 11.77
N PRO A 254 22.48 -15.24 12.89
CA PRO A 254 21.44 -16.28 12.95
C PRO A 254 20.25 -16.05 12.01
N ASN A 255 20.08 -14.82 11.50
CA ASN A 255 19.06 -14.49 10.49
C ASN A 255 19.47 -14.86 9.08
N SER A 256 20.73 -15.14 8.82
CA SER A 256 21.22 -15.58 7.52
C SER A 256 20.66 -16.95 7.18
N VAL A 257 19.87 -17.03 6.08
CA VAL A 257 19.29 -18.28 5.58
C VAL A 257 20.38 -19.31 5.29
N SER A 258 21.50 -18.91 4.68
CA SER A 258 22.60 -19.81 4.33
C SER A 258 23.28 -20.36 5.58
N GLN A 259 23.67 -19.50 6.53
CA GLN A 259 24.35 -19.93 7.76
C GLN A 259 23.46 -20.86 8.60
N LEU A 260 22.18 -20.53 8.75
CA LEU A 260 21.26 -21.36 9.53
C LEU A 260 20.97 -22.71 8.86
N LYS A 261 20.89 -22.77 7.53
CA LYS A 261 20.76 -24.04 6.80
C LYS A 261 21.98 -24.95 7.02
N THR A 262 23.19 -24.43 6.87
CA THR A 262 24.42 -25.18 7.11
C THR A 262 24.45 -25.71 8.54
N TRP A 263 24.12 -24.88 9.53
CA TRP A 263 24.08 -25.29 10.94
C TRP A 263 23.05 -26.40 11.21
N LEU A 264 21.88 -26.39 10.56
CA LEU A 264 20.87 -27.44 10.65
C LEU A 264 21.31 -28.73 9.93
N GLU A 265 21.94 -28.62 8.76
CA GLU A 265 22.48 -29.75 7.98
C GLU A 265 23.57 -30.50 8.75
N GLU A 266 24.49 -29.79 9.42
CA GLU A 266 25.52 -30.36 10.30
C GLU A 266 24.93 -31.17 11.46
N ARG A 267 23.68 -30.89 11.86
CA ARG A 267 22.92 -31.60 12.90
C ARG A 267 22.01 -32.68 12.35
N GLY A 268 22.09 -32.98 11.04
CA GLY A 268 21.28 -33.99 10.38
C GLY A 268 19.81 -33.55 10.13
N ILE A 269 19.53 -32.26 10.11
CA ILE A 269 18.21 -31.67 9.86
C ILE A 269 18.27 -30.82 8.56
N PRO A 270 18.43 -31.45 7.38
CA PRO A 270 18.48 -30.71 6.13
C PRO A 270 17.14 -30.07 5.81
N MET A 271 17.16 -28.80 5.39
CA MET A 271 15.97 -28.05 4.98
C MET A 271 16.20 -27.36 3.63
N ASP A 272 15.32 -27.59 2.66
CA ASP A 272 15.40 -26.94 1.36
C ASP A 272 15.10 -25.45 1.44
N THR A 273 14.14 -25.07 2.28
CA THR A 273 13.77 -23.69 2.54
C THR A 273 13.57 -23.43 4.03
N LEU A 274 13.77 -22.16 4.47
CA LEU A 274 13.43 -21.70 5.81
C LEU A 274 12.14 -20.84 5.77
N GLY A 275 11.23 -21.17 4.87
CA GLY A 275 9.91 -20.57 4.78
C GLY A 275 9.05 -20.89 6.02
N LYS A 276 8.09 -20.01 6.32
CA LYS A 276 7.25 -20.17 7.52
C LYS A 276 6.55 -21.54 7.61
N LYS A 277 6.09 -22.09 6.47
CA LYS A 277 5.42 -23.40 6.42
C LYS A 277 6.38 -24.54 6.74
N ASP A 278 7.54 -24.52 6.08
CA ASP A 278 8.55 -25.60 6.19
C ASP A 278 9.15 -25.61 7.60
N VAL A 279 9.44 -24.43 8.16
CA VAL A 279 9.92 -24.33 9.55
C VAL A 279 8.86 -24.81 10.53
N ALA A 280 7.59 -24.47 10.35
CA ALA A 280 6.50 -24.93 11.25
C ALA A 280 6.29 -26.46 11.17
N GLN A 281 6.43 -27.04 9.96
CA GLN A 281 6.37 -28.48 9.78
C GLN A 281 7.55 -29.16 10.48
N MET A 282 8.77 -28.69 10.28
CA MET A 282 9.97 -29.23 10.90
C MET A 282 9.91 -29.15 12.45
N ILE A 283 9.40 -28.05 13.00
CA ILE A 283 9.16 -27.92 14.45
C ILE A 283 8.23 -29.06 14.94
N THR A 284 7.15 -29.35 14.20
CA THR A 284 6.19 -30.39 14.57
C THR A 284 6.84 -31.78 14.52
N GLU A 285 7.72 -32.04 13.56
CA GLU A 285 8.45 -33.29 13.40
C GLU A 285 9.48 -33.48 14.52
N LEU A 286 10.26 -32.46 14.85
CA LEU A 286 11.26 -32.50 15.91
C LEU A 286 10.62 -32.66 17.30
N ASP A 287 9.49 -31.96 17.53
CA ASP A 287 8.77 -32.03 18.82
C ASP A 287 8.19 -33.44 19.06
N LYS A 288 7.70 -34.11 18.01
CA LYS A 288 7.23 -35.50 18.09
C LYS A 288 8.32 -36.51 18.32
N ASN A 289 9.46 -36.31 17.71
CA ASN A 289 10.57 -37.30 17.71
C ASN A 289 11.55 -37.11 18.88
N GLY A 290 11.47 -36.00 19.62
CA GLY A 290 12.36 -35.68 20.75
C GLY A 290 13.83 -35.52 20.37
N VAL A 291 14.12 -35.20 19.12
CA VAL A 291 15.46 -35.07 18.58
C VAL A 291 15.89 -33.62 18.57
N ASP A 292 17.10 -33.33 19.09
CA ASP A 292 17.79 -32.03 19.09
C ASP A 292 16.97 -30.83 19.58
N ALA A 293 16.95 -30.66 20.92
CA ALA A 293 16.23 -29.55 21.59
C ALA A 293 16.73 -28.16 21.17
N GLU A 294 18.06 -28.00 20.87
CA GLU A 294 18.62 -26.73 20.44
C GLU A 294 18.15 -26.34 19.04
N ALA A 295 18.07 -27.32 18.12
CA ALA A 295 17.51 -27.08 16.80
C ALA A 295 16.03 -26.72 16.84
N LEU A 296 15.25 -27.40 17.70
CA LEU A 296 13.84 -27.09 17.94
C LEU A 296 13.67 -25.65 18.47
N ASP A 297 14.46 -25.28 19.46
CA ASP A 297 14.42 -23.93 20.06
C ASP A 297 14.85 -22.87 19.06
N MET A 298 15.89 -23.13 18.25
CA MET A 298 16.34 -22.20 17.21
C MET A 298 15.27 -22.02 16.12
N LEU A 299 14.59 -23.09 15.69
CA LEU A 299 13.51 -22.99 14.70
C LEU A 299 12.28 -22.25 15.24
N LYS A 300 11.91 -22.46 16.52
CA LYS A 300 10.86 -21.69 17.21
C LYS A 300 11.24 -20.21 17.24
N LEU A 301 12.48 -19.90 17.61
CA LEU A 301 13.02 -18.54 17.65
C LEU A 301 13.03 -17.90 16.25
N ARG A 302 13.41 -18.67 15.23
CA ARG A 302 13.36 -18.22 13.81
C ARG A 302 11.96 -17.78 13.38
N LEU A 303 10.90 -18.51 13.75
CA LEU A 303 9.52 -18.11 13.46
C LEU A 303 9.13 -16.80 14.15
N GLN A 304 9.59 -16.57 15.37
CA GLN A 304 9.34 -15.33 16.10
C GLN A 304 10.06 -14.15 15.44
N MET A 305 11.36 -14.32 15.14
CA MET A 305 12.20 -13.31 14.48
C MET A 305 11.71 -12.97 13.05
N ALA A 306 11.08 -13.91 12.35
CA ALA A 306 10.53 -13.71 11.02
C ALA A 306 9.21 -12.92 10.98
N LYS A 307 8.60 -12.61 12.13
CA LYS A 307 7.38 -11.81 12.19
C LYS A 307 7.66 -10.37 11.74
N SER A 308 7.04 -9.96 10.64
CA SER A 308 7.25 -8.66 10.00
C SER A 308 6.21 -7.60 10.40
N SER A 309 5.40 -7.89 11.43
CA SER A 309 4.28 -7.01 11.85
C SER A 309 4.74 -5.61 12.25
N VAL A 310 5.92 -5.47 12.86
CA VAL A 310 6.50 -4.18 13.25
C VAL A 310 6.77 -3.27 12.05
N LYS A 311 7.00 -3.80 10.87
CA LYS A 311 7.11 -2.99 9.64
C LYS A 311 5.89 -2.09 9.41
N LYS A 312 4.72 -2.44 9.95
CA LYS A 312 3.52 -1.61 9.87
C LYS A 312 3.60 -0.39 10.78
N TYR A 313 4.14 -0.53 11.99
CA TYR A 313 4.41 0.61 12.87
C TYR A 313 5.47 1.54 12.28
N GLN A 314 6.57 0.99 11.77
CA GLN A 314 7.59 1.77 11.07
C GLN A 314 7.05 2.47 9.82
N ALA A 315 6.11 1.85 9.09
CA ALA A 315 5.44 2.48 7.97
C ALA A 315 4.54 3.64 8.42
N ALA A 316 3.83 3.47 9.54
CA ALA A 316 3.01 4.53 10.15
C ALA A 316 3.88 5.70 10.61
N GLU A 317 4.98 5.44 11.35
CA GLU A 317 5.94 6.44 11.80
C GLU A 317 6.47 7.28 10.61
N ARG A 318 6.86 6.63 9.52
CA ARG A 318 7.41 7.32 8.34
C ARG A 318 6.39 8.16 7.59
N CYS A 319 5.11 7.75 7.54
CA CYS A 319 4.11 8.44 6.71
C CYS A 319 3.22 9.40 7.50
N VAL A 320 3.34 9.45 8.82
CA VAL A 320 2.58 10.39 9.65
C VAL A 320 3.06 11.83 9.40
N CYS A 321 2.10 12.73 9.15
CA CYS A 321 2.36 14.15 9.00
C CYS A 321 2.45 14.85 10.37
N SER A 322 2.89 16.11 10.39
CA SER A 322 3.10 16.90 11.63
C SER A 322 1.83 17.09 12.48
N ASP A 323 0.64 16.95 11.89
CA ASP A 323 -0.65 16.98 12.57
C ASP A 323 -1.10 15.62 13.15
N GLY A 324 -0.23 14.62 13.15
CA GLY A 324 -0.50 13.28 13.65
C GLY A 324 -1.37 12.41 12.74
N ARG A 325 -1.58 12.80 11.49
CA ARG A 325 -2.39 12.02 10.53
C ARG A 325 -1.54 11.36 9.46
N ALA A 326 -1.85 10.10 9.17
CA ALA A 326 -1.33 9.42 7.98
C ALA A 326 -2.28 9.66 6.81
N ARG A 327 -1.71 10.06 5.67
CA ARG A 327 -2.43 10.44 4.44
C ARG A 327 -1.95 9.65 3.23
N GLY A 328 -2.71 9.70 2.12
CA GLY A 328 -2.33 9.01 0.90
C GLY A 328 -2.28 7.49 1.06
N LEU A 329 -3.24 6.92 1.78
CA LEU A 329 -3.25 5.50 2.15
C LEU A 329 -3.88 4.61 1.09
N PHE A 330 -4.54 5.20 0.08
CA PHE A 330 -5.27 4.47 -0.96
C PHE A 330 -4.89 4.97 -2.35
N GLN A 331 -4.77 4.04 -3.27
CA GLN A 331 -4.66 4.33 -4.71
C GLN A 331 -5.90 3.81 -5.43
N PHE A 332 -6.60 4.71 -6.09
CA PHE A 332 -7.72 4.38 -6.97
C PHE A 332 -7.22 3.60 -8.18
N TYR A 333 -7.92 2.54 -8.60
CA TYR A 333 -7.48 1.61 -9.64
C TYR A 333 -6.07 1.03 -9.42
N GLY A 334 -5.62 0.94 -8.18
CA GLY A 334 -4.26 0.49 -7.85
C GLY A 334 -3.98 -0.99 -8.14
N ALA A 335 -5.02 -1.81 -8.28
CA ALA A 335 -4.93 -3.21 -8.69
C ALA A 335 -5.30 -3.32 -10.17
N SER A 336 -4.30 -3.31 -11.04
CA SER A 336 -4.42 -3.16 -12.50
C SER A 336 -5.34 -4.18 -13.20
N ARG A 337 -5.48 -5.41 -12.67
CA ARG A 337 -6.32 -6.45 -13.29
C ARG A 337 -7.80 -6.37 -12.91
N THR A 338 -8.12 -5.82 -11.75
CA THR A 338 -9.46 -5.88 -11.17
C THR A 338 -10.08 -4.51 -10.94
N GLY A 339 -9.33 -3.42 -11.14
CA GLY A 339 -9.76 -2.06 -10.83
C GLY A 339 -9.98 -1.76 -9.35
N ARG A 340 -9.61 -2.69 -8.44
CA ARG A 340 -9.75 -2.49 -6.99
C ARG A 340 -8.79 -1.42 -6.49
N TYR A 341 -9.13 -0.81 -5.36
CA TYR A 341 -8.20 0.01 -4.59
C TYR A 341 -6.98 -0.81 -4.17
N SER A 342 -5.81 -0.21 -4.20
CA SER A 342 -4.64 -0.75 -3.50
C SER A 342 -4.28 0.11 -2.29
N GLY A 343 -3.81 -0.55 -1.21
CA GLY A 343 -3.27 0.15 -0.05
C GLY A 343 -1.88 0.69 -0.35
N ARG A 344 -1.59 1.86 0.21
CA ARG A 344 -0.28 2.50 0.19
C ARG A 344 0.25 2.67 1.61
N ASN A 345 1.53 2.87 1.76
CA ASN A 345 2.20 3.08 3.05
C ASN A 345 1.88 1.97 4.06
N ILE A 346 0.93 2.19 4.95
CA ILE A 346 0.50 1.22 5.98
C ILE A 346 -0.19 0.00 5.38
N GLN A 347 -0.80 0.12 4.19
CA GLN A 347 -1.61 -0.92 3.52
C GLN A 347 -2.74 -1.44 4.44
N LEU A 348 -3.73 -0.59 4.70
CA LEU A 348 -4.82 -0.83 5.66
C LEU A 348 -5.60 -2.12 5.39
N GLN A 349 -5.73 -2.54 4.12
CA GLN A 349 -6.43 -3.77 3.72
C GLN A 349 -5.75 -5.05 4.24
N ASN A 350 -4.44 -4.96 4.55
CA ASN A 350 -3.61 -6.11 4.93
C ASN A 350 -3.18 -6.08 6.40
N LEU A 351 -3.95 -5.41 7.26
CA LEU A 351 -3.66 -5.41 8.69
C LEU A 351 -4.14 -6.71 9.34
N PRO A 352 -3.35 -7.31 10.27
CA PRO A 352 -3.74 -8.49 11.00
C PRO A 352 -5.07 -8.32 11.75
N GLN A 353 -5.78 -9.42 11.95
CA GLN A 353 -6.93 -9.44 12.85
C GLN A 353 -6.46 -9.57 14.29
N ASN A 354 -7.24 -9.05 15.23
CA ASN A 354 -7.03 -9.18 16.65
C ASN A 354 -7.94 -10.27 17.23
N HIS A 355 -7.39 -11.06 18.14
CA HIS A 355 -8.08 -12.17 18.82
C HIS A 355 -7.89 -12.12 20.34
N ILE A 356 -7.09 -11.18 20.85
CA ILE A 356 -6.87 -10.97 22.28
C ILE A 356 -8.15 -10.39 22.89
N SER A 357 -8.70 -11.06 23.91
CA SER A 357 -9.91 -10.61 24.60
C SER A 357 -9.70 -9.35 25.45
N THR A 358 -8.47 -9.13 25.94
CA THR A 358 -8.02 -7.99 26.76
C THR A 358 -7.15 -7.05 25.93
N LEU A 359 -7.69 -6.61 24.78
CA LEU A 359 -6.92 -5.82 23.79
C LEU A 359 -6.51 -4.45 24.33
N ASP A 360 -7.40 -3.81 25.09
CA ASP A 360 -7.14 -2.46 25.64
C ASP A 360 -6.09 -2.49 26.76
N GLU A 361 -6.09 -3.54 27.58
CA GLU A 361 -5.06 -3.77 28.59
C GLU A 361 -3.69 -4.03 27.94
N ALA A 362 -3.64 -4.89 26.93
CA ALA A 362 -2.40 -5.15 26.18
C ALA A 362 -1.86 -3.85 25.55
N ARG A 363 -2.74 -3.05 24.94
CA ARG A 363 -2.42 -1.74 24.38
C ARG A 363 -1.85 -0.79 25.42
N THR A 364 -2.47 -0.73 26.59
CA THR A 364 -2.04 0.14 27.70
C THR A 364 -0.66 -0.29 28.21
N LEU A 365 -0.42 -1.57 28.41
CA LEU A 365 0.89 -2.07 28.85
C LEU A 365 2.01 -1.74 27.85
N VAL A 366 1.75 -1.89 26.54
CA VAL A 366 2.74 -1.50 25.51
C VAL A 366 3.00 0.00 25.56
N LYS A 367 1.97 0.85 25.64
CA LYS A 367 2.14 2.31 25.74
C LYS A 367 2.89 2.76 26.99
N MET A 368 2.78 2.03 28.08
CA MET A 368 3.51 2.29 29.32
C MET A 368 4.95 1.77 29.32
N GLY A 369 5.39 1.09 28.25
CA GLY A 369 6.71 0.45 28.20
C GLY A 369 6.86 -0.78 29.12
N CYS A 370 5.75 -1.36 29.59
CA CYS A 370 5.75 -2.50 30.50
C CYS A 370 5.90 -3.85 29.74
N PHE A 371 6.95 -3.98 28.94
CA PHE A 371 7.11 -5.09 27.99
C PHE A 371 7.28 -6.46 28.69
N ASP A 372 7.95 -6.51 29.84
CA ASP A 372 8.08 -7.73 30.64
C ASP A 372 6.70 -8.23 31.13
N MET A 373 5.78 -7.33 31.44
CA MET A 373 4.41 -7.70 31.81
C MET A 373 3.64 -8.22 30.60
N VAL A 374 3.84 -7.64 29.41
CA VAL A 374 3.25 -8.15 28.17
C VAL A 374 3.68 -9.59 27.93
N GLU A 375 4.99 -9.89 28.03
CA GLU A 375 5.50 -11.25 27.87
C GLU A 375 4.97 -12.20 28.94
N SER A 376 4.93 -11.77 30.22
CA SER A 376 4.47 -12.60 31.33
C SER A 376 2.99 -12.95 31.23
N ILE A 377 2.15 -12.04 30.74
CA ILE A 377 0.69 -12.23 30.66
C ILE A 377 0.29 -12.99 29.40
N TYR A 378 0.89 -12.64 28.25
CA TYR A 378 0.49 -13.11 26.93
C TYR A 378 1.42 -14.18 26.35
N GLY A 379 2.65 -14.33 26.84
CA GLY A 379 3.62 -15.35 26.44
C GLY A 379 4.19 -15.24 25.04
N ASN A 380 3.76 -14.25 24.24
CA ASN A 380 4.24 -14.05 22.87
C ASN A 380 4.08 -12.58 22.46
N THR A 381 4.99 -11.74 22.93
CA THR A 381 4.98 -10.31 22.67
C THR A 381 4.94 -9.93 21.17
N PRO A 382 5.69 -10.58 20.24
CA PRO A 382 5.55 -10.30 18.82
C PRO A 382 4.13 -10.54 18.25
N ASP A 383 3.39 -11.48 18.84
CA ASP A 383 2.01 -11.71 18.44
C ASP A 383 1.07 -10.63 18.97
N VAL A 384 1.26 -10.21 20.21
CA VAL A 384 0.54 -9.07 20.81
C VAL A 384 0.74 -7.82 19.98
N LEU A 385 1.99 -7.45 19.66
CA LEU A 385 2.30 -6.32 18.80
C LEU A 385 1.60 -6.42 17.43
N SER A 386 1.54 -7.62 16.84
CA SER A 386 0.82 -7.84 15.59
C SER A 386 -0.67 -7.55 15.72
N GLN A 387 -1.30 -7.99 16.81
CA GLN A 387 -2.73 -7.82 17.04
C GLN A 387 -3.10 -6.38 17.42
N LEU A 388 -2.17 -5.60 17.99
CA LEU A 388 -2.37 -4.19 18.33
C LEU A 388 -2.27 -3.24 17.13
N ILE A 389 -1.81 -3.67 15.94
CA ILE A 389 -1.58 -2.79 14.80
C ILE A 389 -2.82 -1.96 14.45
N ARG A 390 -4.02 -2.56 14.44
CA ARG A 390 -5.25 -1.83 14.12
C ARG A 390 -5.56 -0.73 15.14
N THR A 391 -5.15 -0.90 16.38
CA THR A 391 -5.43 0.04 17.47
C THR A 391 -4.57 1.32 17.42
N MET A 392 -3.56 1.37 16.54
CA MET A 392 -2.84 2.62 16.28
C MET A 392 -3.67 3.62 15.48
N LEU A 393 -4.73 3.16 14.79
CA LEU A 393 -5.68 4.02 14.08
C LEU A 393 -6.69 4.54 15.08
N ILE A 394 -6.68 5.84 15.35
CA ILE A 394 -7.59 6.46 16.31
C ILE A 394 -8.49 7.51 15.66
N PRO A 395 -9.72 7.71 16.15
CA PRO A 395 -10.59 8.75 15.65
C PRO A 395 -10.07 10.14 16.04
N LYS A 396 -10.58 11.18 15.39
CA LYS A 396 -10.41 12.56 15.85
C LYS A 396 -11.09 12.73 17.21
N ASP A 397 -10.57 13.66 18.03
CA ASP A 397 -11.16 13.96 19.34
C ASP A 397 -12.65 14.33 19.19
N GLY A 398 -13.50 13.74 20.02
CA GLY A 398 -14.96 13.89 19.96
C GLY A 398 -15.64 13.14 18.80
N CYS A 399 -14.93 12.26 18.11
CA CYS A 399 -15.46 11.41 17.03
C CYS A 399 -15.25 9.93 17.36
N GLU A 400 -15.97 9.07 16.64
CA GLU A 400 -15.79 7.62 16.67
C GLU A 400 -15.68 7.07 15.24
N PHE A 401 -15.13 5.86 15.11
CA PHE A 401 -15.17 5.14 13.84
C PHE A 401 -16.49 4.38 13.72
N ILE A 402 -17.20 4.60 12.61
CA ILE A 402 -18.29 3.76 12.18
C ILE A 402 -17.72 2.78 11.16
N VAL A 403 -17.66 1.49 11.52
CA VAL A 403 -17.08 0.45 10.67
C VAL A 403 -18.20 -0.45 10.15
N ALA A 404 -18.34 -0.52 8.82
CA ALA A 404 -19.28 -1.36 8.14
C ALA A 404 -18.63 -2.06 6.95
N ASP A 405 -18.99 -3.32 6.73
CA ASP A 405 -18.52 -4.14 5.62
C ASP A 405 -19.68 -4.90 4.99
N PHE A 406 -19.65 -5.06 3.67
CA PHE A 406 -20.63 -5.87 2.96
C PHE A 406 -20.31 -7.35 3.15
N SER A 407 -21.18 -8.05 3.86
CA SER A 407 -21.01 -9.49 4.09
C SER A 407 -21.09 -10.27 2.78
N ALA A 408 -20.01 -11.00 2.44
CA ALA A 408 -19.90 -11.87 1.28
C ALA A 408 -20.33 -11.21 -0.06
N ILE A 409 -19.95 -9.94 -0.28
CA ILE A 409 -20.45 -9.16 -1.44
C ILE A 409 -20.13 -9.81 -2.78
N GLU A 410 -18.96 -10.43 -2.94
CA GLU A 410 -18.58 -11.09 -4.18
C GLU A 410 -19.46 -12.29 -4.50
N ALA A 411 -19.77 -13.11 -3.49
CA ALA A 411 -20.69 -14.25 -3.65
C ALA A 411 -22.13 -13.79 -3.99
N ARG A 412 -22.56 -12.66 -3.41
CA ARG A 412 -23.87 -12.07 -3.73
C ARG A 412 -23.96 -11.58 -5.17
N VAL A 413 -22.92 -10.85 -5.61
CA VAL A 413 -22.87 -10.32 -6.99
C VAL A 413 -22.76 -11.45 -7.99
N LEU A 414 -21.90 -12.46 -7.71
CA LEU A 414 -21.75 -13.61 -8.60
C LEU A 414 -23.07 -14.37 -8.76
N ALA A 415 -23.76 -14.64 -7.64
CA ALA A 415 -25.07 -15.33 -7.67
C ALA A 415 -26.13 -14.50 -8.42
N TRP A 416 -26.09 -13.18 -8.27
CA TRP A 416 -27.00 -12.28 -8.98
C TRP A 416 -26.73 -12.26 -10.50
N GLU A 417 -25.46 -12.18 -10.91
CA GLU A 417 -25.08 -12.23 -12.32
C GLU A 417 -25.32 -13.59 -12.97
N ALA A 418 -25.13 -14.68 -12.20
CA ALA A 418 -25.40 -16.05 -12.64
C ALA A 418 -26.88 -16.46 -12.58
N GLU A 419 -27.76 -15.60 -12.06
CA GLU A 419 -29.18 -15.90 -11.79
C GLU A 419 -29.37 -17.15 -10.88
N GLU A 420 -28.41 -17.40 -9.95
CA GLU A 420 -28.38 -18.55 -9.07
C GLU A 420 -29.35 -18.37 -7.90
N GLN A 421 -30.63 -18.70 -8.13
CA GLN A 421 -31.72 -18.32 -7.25
C GLN A 421 -31.61 -18.88 -5.83
N TRP A 422 -31.15 -20.14 -5.65
CA TRP A 422 -31.02 -20.73 -4.32
C TRP A 422 -30.01 -19.99 -3.42
N VAL A 423 -28.93 -19.44 -4.02
CA VAL A 423 -27.95 -18.63 -3.28
C VAL A 423 -28.56 -17.28 -2.90
N LEU A 424 -29.32 -16.66 -3.80
CA LEU A 424 -30.03 -15.43 -3.51
C LEU A 424 -31.07 -15.61 -2.41
N ASP A 425 -31.81 -16.71 -2.44
CA ASP A 425 -32.81 -17.06 -1.42
C ASP A 425 -32.13 -17.31 -0.05
N ALA A 426 -31.01 -18.02 -0.03
CA ALA A 426 -30.22 -18.22 1.20
C ALA A 426 -29.81 -16.89 1.82
N PHE A 427 -29.35 -15.92 1.01
CA PHE A 427 -29.02 -14.58 1.49
C PHE A 427 -30.24 -13.80 1.99
N GLN A 428 -31.38 -13.90 1.32
CA GLN A 428 -32.64 -13.24 1.73
C GLN A 428 -33.15 -13.77 3.06
N ASN A 429 -33.03 -15.09 3.27
CA ASN A 429 -33.44 -15.78 4.50
C ASN A 429 -32.44 -15.58 5.64
N GLY A 430 -31.30 -14.92 5.41
CA GLY A 430 -30.26 -14.73 6.42
C GLY A 430 -29.49 -16.01 6.74
N GLU A 431 -29.49 -17.00 5.85
CA GLU A 431 -28.76 -18.25 6.00
C GLU A 431 -27.25 -18.05 5.85
N ASP A 432 -26.48 -18.91 6.49
CA ASP A 432 -25.00 -18.94 6.28
C ASP A 432 -24.72 -19.63 4.93
N LEU A 433 -24.32 -18.86 3.92
CA LEU A 433 -24.03 -19.36 2.57
C LEU A 433 -23.09 -20.57 2.61
N TYR A 434 -22.07 -20.57 3.47
CA TYR A 434 -21.11 -21.67 3.52
C TYR A 434 -21.73 -22.96 4.08
N CYS A 435 -22.70 -22.83 4.98
CA CYS A 435 -23.50 -23.97 5.41
C CYS A 435 -24.41 -24.45 4.29
N ALA A 436 -25.08 -23.54 3.60
CA ALA A 436 -25.95 -23.88 2.47
C ALA A 436 -25.17 -24.56 1.35
N THR A 437 -24.02 -24.04 0.96
CA THR A 437 -23.11 -24.63 -0.05
C THR A 437 -22.68 -26.05 0.40
N ALA A 438 -22.22 -26.21 1.66
CA ALA A 438 -21.83 -27.52 2.17
C ALA A 438 -23.01 -28.50 2.21
N SER A 439 -24.22 -28.04 2.53
CA SER A 439 -25.40 -28.87 2.50
C SER A 439 -25.72 -29.39 1.09
N GLN A 440 -25.54 -28.55 0.08
CA GLN A 440 -25.72 -28.95 -1.32
C GLN A 440 -24.63 -29.93 -1.78
N MET A 441 -23.35 -29.62 -1.47
CA MET A 441 -22.22 -30.46 -1.87
C MET A 441 -22.24 -31.86 -1.27
N PHE A 442 -22.62 -31.98 0.01
CA PHE A 442 -22.56 -33.25 0.76
C PHE A 442 -23.92 -33.91 0.96
N HIS A 443 -25.00 -33.30 0.44
CA HIS A 443 -26.39 -33.79 0.57
C HIS A 443 -26.81 -34.09 2.01
N VAL A 444 -26.30 -33.30 2.96
CA VAL A 444 -26.64 -33.43 4.40
C VAL A 444 -26.91 -32.05 5.00
N PRO A 445 -27.77 -31.93 6.02
CA PRO A 445 -27.97 -30.65 6.68
C PRO A 445 -26.69 -30.20 7.39
N VAL A 446 -26.27 -28.94 7.16
CA VAL A 446 -25.10 -28.33 7.80
C VAL A 446 -25.51 -27.09 8.57
N VAL A 447 -25.22 -27.06 9.88
CA VAL A 447 -25.54 -25.95 10.77
C VAL A 447 -24.25 -25.43 11.43
N LYS A 448 -23.99 -24.14 11.40
CA LYS A 448 -22.73 -23.49 11.80
C LYS A 448 -22.18 -23.95 13.18
N HIS A 449 -23.02 -24.14 14.15
CA HIS A 449 -22.65 -24.58 15.51
C HIS A 449 -23.47 -25.79 15.93
N GLY A 450 -23.81 -26.68 14.98
CA GLY A 450 -24.67 -27.83 15.18
C GLY A 450 -24.31 -29.02 14.28
N ILE A 451 -25.32 -29.68 13.74
CA ILE A 451 -25.17 -30.89 12.93
C ILE A 451 -24.25 -30.62 11.73
N ASN A 452 -23.23 -31.46 11.55
CA ASN A 452 -22.24 -31.42 10.46
C ASN A 452 -21.52 -30.05 10.30
N GLY A 453 -21.39 -29.31 11.40
CA GLY A 453 -20.84 -27.93 11.34
C GLY A 453 -19.37 -27.84 10.87
N ASP A 454 -18.63 -28.96 10.97
CA ASP A 454 -17.26 -29.11 10.41
C ASP A 454 -17.24 -28.99 8.88
N LEU A 455 -18.30 -29.41 8.19
CA LEU A 455 -18.43 -29.34 6.74
C LEU A 455 -18.55 -27.85 6.23
N ARG A 456 -19.01 -26.95 7.11
CA ARG A 456 -19.11 -25.53 6.76
C ARG A 456 -17.81 -24.96 6.22
N GLN A 457 -16.67 -25.36 6.77
CA GLN A 457 -15.36 -24.86 6.30
C GLN A 457 -15.03 -25.38 4.90
N LYS A 458 -15.45 -26.59 4.55
CA LYS A 458 -15.32 -27.16 3.20
C LYS A 458 -16.19 -26.38 2.21
N GLY A 459 -17.43 -26.08 2.56
CA GLY A 459 -18.32 -25.21 1.78
C GLY A 459 -17.74 -23.80 1.56
N LYS A 460 -17.09 -23.22 2.61
CA LYS A 460 -16.42 -21.93 2.49
C LYS A 460 -15.29 -21.96 1.45
N ILE A 461 -14.46 -22.99 1.46
CA ILE A 461 -13.35 -23.14 0.53
C ILE A 461 -13.86 -23.30 -0.91
N ALA A 462 -14.88 -24.17 -1.09
CA ALA A 462 -15.49 -24.36 -2.40
C ALA A 462 -16.07 -23.04 -2.95
N THR A 463 -16.89 -22.34 -2.17
CA THR A 463 -17.49 -21.06 -2.56
C THR A 463 -16.42 -20.04 -2.97
N LEU A 464 -15.36 -19.90 -2.18
CA LEU A 464 -14.31 -18.92 -2.47
C LEU A 464 -13.38 -19.34 -3.62
N ALA A 465 -13.04 -20.62 -3.76
CA ALA A 465 -12.16 -21.09 -4.82
C ALA A 465 -12.89 -21.13 -6.18
N CYS A 466 -14.05 -21.77 -6.24
CA CYS A 466 -14.79 -21.94 -7.48
C CYS A 466 -15.43 -20.63 -7.96
N GLY A 467 -15.86 -19.74 -7.04
CA GLY A 467 -16.38 -18.42 -7.38
C GLY A 467 -15.43 -17.54 -8.18
N TYR A 468 -14.12 -17.83 -8.15
CA TYR A 468 -13.12 -17.21 -9.01
C TYR A 468 -12.67 -18.07 -10.20
N GLY A 469 -13.43 -19.12 -10.53
CA GLY A 469 -13.06 -20.06 -11.58
C GLY A 469 -11.86 -20.93 -11.20
N GLY A 470 -11.63 -21.13 -9.90
CA GLY A 470 -10.52 -21.94 -9.40
C GLY A 470 -10.74 -23.42 -9.64
N SER A 471 -9.65 -24.17 -9.92
CA SER A 471 -9.62 -25.61 -10.03
C SER A 471 -9.09 -26.29 -8.76
N SER A 472 -8.82 -27.59 -8.79
CA SER A 472 -8.24 -28.38 -7.68
C SER A 472 -7.03 -27.72 -7.04
N GLY A 473 -6.14 -27.08 -7.83
CA GLY A 473 -5.00 -26.34 -7.31
C GLY A 473 -5.38 -25.14 -6.43
N ALA A 474 -6.48 -24.46 -6.73
CA ALA A 474 -7.00 -23.38 -5.89
C ALA A 474 -7.55 -23.91 -4.56
N LEU A 475 -8.30 -25.01 -4.59
CA LEU A 475 -8.78 -25.70 -3.38
C LEU A 475 -7.62 -26.13 -2.48
N ILE A 476 -6.57 -26.74 -3.06
CA ILE A 476 -5.36 -27.14 -2.32
C ILE A 476 -4.67 -25.91 -1.69
N SER A 477 -4.49 -24.84 -2.44
CA SER A 477 -3.83 -23.62 -1.95
C SER A 477 -4.61 -22.94 -0.82
N MET A 478 -5.92 -23.11 -0.77
CA MET A 478 -6.81 -22.62 0.29
C MET A 478 -6.92 -23.58 1.48
N GLY A 479 -6.19 -24.68 1.48
CA GLY A 479 -6.09 -25.59 2.63
C GLY A 479 -7.04 -26.78 2.60
N ALA A 480 -7.59 -27.18 1.46
CA ALA A 480 -8.52 -28.29 1.35
C ALA A 480 -7.95 -29.59 1.93
N LEU A 481 -6.68 -29.92 1.63
CA LEU A 481 -6.03 -31.14 2.12
C LEU A 481 -5.81 -31.10 3.64
N GLN A 482 -5.44 -29.93 4.20
CA GLN A 482 -5.28 -29.76 5.66
C GLN A 482 -6.61 -29.90 6.42
N MET A 483 -7.73 -29.72 5.74
CA MET A 483 -9.08 -29.84 6.30
C MET A 483 -9.67 -31.25 6.10
N GLY A 484 -8.85 -32.21 5.62
CA GLY A 484 -9.21 -33.59 5.48
C GLY A 484 -9.93 -33.98 4.19
N LEU A 485 -9.97 -33.09 3.18
CA LEU A 485 -10.35 -33.48 1.83
C LEU A 485 -9.16 -34.21 1.17
N LYS A 486 -9.47 -35.27 0.42
CA LYS A 486 -8.46 -35.98 -0.37
C LYS A 486 -8.31 -35.31 -1.73
N GLU A 487 -7.13 -35.35 -2.30
CA GLU A 487 -6.87 -34.75 -3.60
C GLU A 487 -7.76 -35.36 -4.70
N GLU A 488 -8.09 -36.64 -4.57
CA GLU A 488 -8.97 -37.41 -5.47
C GLU A 488 -10.44 -36.92 -5.45
N GLU A 489 -10.88 -36.30 -4.35
CA GLU A 489 -12.24 -35.75 -4.19
C GLU A 489 -12.41 -34.36 -4.80
N LEU A 490 -11.32 -33.64 -5.03
CA LEU A 490 -11.37 -32.23 -5.46
C LEU A 490 -11.99 -32.03 -6.85
N PRO A 491 -11.74 -32.87 -7.87
CA PRO A 491 -12.41 -32.74 -9.16
C PRO A 491 -13.94 -32.87 -9.07
N GLU A 492 -14.45 -33.85 -8.31
CA GLU A 492 -15.89 -34.05 -8.12
C GLU A 492 -16.55 -32.86 -7.44
N ILE A 493 -15.87 -32.26 -6.46
CA ILE A 493 -16.34 -31.03 -5.78
C ILE A 493 -16.48 -29.89 -6.77
N ILE A 494 -15.53 -29.75 -7.68
CA ILE A 494 -15.54 -28.67 -8.70
C ILE A 494 -16.64 -28.91 -9.71
N ASP A 495 -16.77 -30.14 -10.20
CA ASP A 495 -17.79 -30.50 -11.18
C ASP A 495 -19.24 -30.37 -10.62
N SER A 496 -19.39 -30.55 -9.30
CA SER A 496 -20.67 -30.40 -8.60
C SER A 496 -21.03 -28.94 -8.32
N TRP A 497 -20.04 -28.07 -8.24
CA TRP A 497 -20.21 -26.64 -7.99
C TRP A 497 -20.50 -25.86 -9.25
#